data_20aff23523de885ed82222df485bf9ec
#
_entry.id   20aff23523de885ed82222df485bf9ec
#
_cell.length_a   1.000
_cell.length_b   1.000
_cell.length_c   1.000
_cell.angle_alpha   90.00
_cell.angle_beta   90.00
_cell.angle_gamma   90.00
#
_symmetry.space_group_name_H-M   'P 1'
#
loop_
_entity.id
_entity.type
_entity.pdbx_description
1 polymer ?
#
loop_
_entity_poly.entity_id
_entity_poly.type
_entity_poly.pdbx_seq_one_letter_code
_entity_poly.pdbx_strand_id
1 'polypeptide(L)'
;MSIGVGHGPVKAEPEEPERPGKSEKKWRFILACLVAAFVLLAAYDLISGGAESNGVAAPAPTHPIAVSPSSAAHTTPYPDASTSPAASLAQRPLAIATIAAFGPAGTSDGDNPGIVSRVVHVGAQPWYSLWYASPQFGNLQSGTGLLLDMGQTVTVTDVRLILGHAVGADVELRVGDSAFLADLPPVASASGVSGTVRLAATTPAQGRYVLLWFTRLPPDGQGHYQVSVYSVVVDG
;
A
#
# COMPACT_ATOMS: atom_id res chain seq x y z
N MET A 1 20.23 -15.63 -78.75
CA MET A 1 19.98 -16.96 -78.09
C MET A 1 19.44 -16.63 -76.72
N SER A 2 18.10 -16.61 -76.55
CA SER A 2 17.43 -16.14 -75.33
C SER A 2 16.74 -17.35 -74.71
N ILE A 3 17.10 -17.72 -73.49
CA ILE A 3 16.50 -18.84 -72.81
C ILE A 3 15.48 -18.26 -71.82
N GLY A 4 14.20 -18.50 -72.10
CA GLY A 4 13.10 -18.16 -71.21
C GLY A 4 12.97 -19.17 -70.07
N VAL A 5 12.94 -18.69 -68.83
CA VAL A 5 12.63 -19.47 -67.63
C VAL A 5 11.12 -19.34 -67.35
N GLY A 6 10.38 -20.43 -67.54
CA GLY A 6 8.96 -20.52 -67.24
C GLY A 6 8.72 -20.62 -65.71
N HIS A 7 7.88 -19.71 -65.22
CA HIS A 7 7.31 -19.85 -63.86
C HIS A 7 6.01 -20.68 -63.97
N GLY A 8 6.03 -21.84 -63.37
CA GLY A 8 4.84 -22.65 -63.18
C GLY A 8 3.92 -22.09 -62.10
N PRO A 9 2.60 -22.35 -62.13
CA PRO A 9 1.64 -21.83 -61.18
C PRO A 9 1.83 -22.49 -59.81
N VAL A 10 2.00 -21.65 -58.76
CA VAL A 10 1.99 -22.07 -57.35
C VAL A 10 0.57 -22.50 -56.99
N LYS A 11 0.42 -23.76 -56.67
CA LYS A 11 -0.83 -24.37 -56.20
C LYS A 11 -1.09 -23.86 -54.78
N ALA A 12 -2.18 -23.12 -54.58
CA ALA A 12 -2.64 -22.71 -53.26
C ALA A 12 -3.08 -23.95 -52.48
N GLU A 13 -2.44 -24.15 -51.32
CA GLU A 13 -2.81 -25.14 -50.34
C GLU A 13 -4.03 -24.63 -49.56
N PRO A 14 -5.09 -25.44 -49.33
CA PRO A 14 -6.25 -24.99 -48.57
C PRO A 14 -5.88 -24.82 -47.09
N GLU A 15 -6.13 -23.60 -46.55
CA GLU A 15 -6.01 -23.31 -45.13
C GLU A 15 -6.97 -24.22 -44.33
N GLU A 16 -6.39 -25.06 -43.48
CA GLU A 16 -7.11 -25.89 -42.50
C GLU A 16 -7.69 -24.97 -41.41
N PRO A 17 -8.99 -25.08 -41.04
CA PRO A 17 -9.57 -24.22 -40.02
C PRO A 17 -8.92 -24.49 -38.67
N GLU A 18 -8.34 -23.46 -38.08
CA GLU A 18 -7.75 -23.50 -36.71
C GLU A 18 -8.77 -24.04 -35.73
N ARG A 19 -8.44 -25.16 -35.09
CA ARG A 19 -9.22 -25.75 -34.00
C ARG A 19 -9.13 -24.81 -32.79
N PRO A 20 -10.25 -24.42 -32.13
CA PRO A 20 -10.22 -23.56 -30.96
C PRO A 20 -9.34 -24.15 -29.87
N GLY A 21 -8.32 -23.40 -29.47
CA GLY A 21 -7.28 -23.81 -28.54
C GLY A 21 -7.83 -24.22 -27.17
N LYS A 22 -7.16 -25.16 -26.51
CA LYS A 22 -7.46 -25.69 -25.16
C LYS A 22 -7.62 -24.61 -24.08
N SER A 23 -7.24 -23.37 -24.36
CA SER A 23 -7.34 -22.20 -23.47
C SER A 23 -8.78 -21.73 -23.24
N GLU A 24 -9.62 -21.73 -24.29
CA GLU A 24 -11.00 -21.22 -24.15
C GLU A 24 -11.89 -22.10 -23.28
N LYS A 25 -11.66 -23.41 -23.26
CA LYS A 25 -12.44 -24.33 -22.40
C LYS A 25 -12.14 -24.10 -20.92
N LYS A 26 -10.88 -23.80 -20.57
CA LYS A 26 -10.51 -23.50 -19.18
C LYS A 26 -11.13 -22.17 -18.68
N TRP A 27 -11.21 -21.17 -19.55
CA TRP A 27 -11.81 -19.88 -19.20
C TRP A 27 -13.32 -19.99 -18.95
N ARG A 28 -14.02 -20.78 -19.75
CA ARG A 28 -15.47 -21.02 -19.60
C ARG A 28 -15.77 -21.79 -18.29
N PHE A 29 -14.91 -22.73 -17.87
CA PHE A 29 -15.06 -23.40 -16.58
C PHE A 29 -14.80 -22.48 -15.39
N ILE A 30 -13.79 -21.59 -15.48
CA ILE A 30 -13.49 -20.61 -14.43
C ILE A 30 -14.64 -19.63 -14.27
N LEU A 31 -15.20 -19.12 -15.38
CA LEU A 31 -16.35 -18.22 -15.36
C LEU A 31 -17.60 -18.89 -14.76
N ALA A 32 -17.87 -20.15 -15.09
CA ALA A 32 -18.99 -20.91 -14.54
C ALA A 32 -18.85 -21.16 -13.03
N CYS A 33 -17.65 -21.43 -12.54
CA CYS A 33 -17.40 -21.58 -11.09
C CYS A 33 -17.56 -20.26 -10.32
N LEU A 34 -17.16 -19.12 -10.91
CA LEU A 34 -17.33 -17.80 -10.29
C LEU A 34 -18.81 -17.40 -10.18
N VAL A 35 -19.62 -17.70 -11.20
CA VAL A 35 -21.07 -17.42 -11.18
C VAL A 35 -21.77 -18.31 -10.15
N ALA A 36 -21.41 -19.58 -10.02
CA ALA A 36 -21.96 -20.49 -9.03
C ALA A 36 -21.62 -20.06 -7.58
N ALA A 37 -20.38 -19.58 -7.34
CA ALA A 37 -19.97 -19.06 -6.03
C ALA A 37 -20.74 -17.79 -5.66
N PHE A 38 -21.00 -16.91 -6.63
CA PHE A 38 -21.76 -15.67 -6.39
C PHE A 38 -23.23 -15.93 -6.04
N VAL A 39 -23.85 -16.93 -6.66
CA VAL A 39 -25.25 -17.34 -6.36
C VAL A 39 -25.36 -17.97 -4.97
N LEU A 40 -24.36 -18.72 -4.53
CA LEU A 40 -24.33 -19.32 -3.19
C LEU A 40 -24.11 -18.27 -2.08
N LEU A 41 -23.30 -17.23 -2.33
CA LEU A 41 -23.11 -16.12 -1.40
C LEU A 41 -24.39 -15.29 -1.24
N ALA A 42 -25.10 -15.00 -2.33
CA ALA A 42 -26.36 -14.25 -2.29
C ALA A 42 -27.48 -15.02 -1.56
N ALA A 43 -27.48 -16.36 -1.61
CA ALA A 43 -28.43 -17.20 -0.88
C ALA A 43 -28.12 -17.26 0.63
N TYR A 44 -26.84 -17.13 1.02
CA TYR A 44 -26.44 -17.14 2.43
C TYR A 44 -26.88 -15.87 3.17
N ASP A 45 -26.81 -14.69 2.53
CA ASP A 45 -27.28 -13.42 3.12
C ASP A 45 -28.79 -13.39 3.39
N LEU A 46 -29.59 -14.10 2.59
CA LEU A 46 -31.04 -14.16 2.77
C LEU A 46 -31.48 -15.06 3.94
N ILE A 47 -30.62 -15.95 4.41
CA ILE A 47 -30.92 -16.91 5.49
C ILE A 47 -30.40 -16.41 6.86
N SER A 48 -29.40 -15.49 6.89
CA SER A 48 -28.77 -15.02 8.13
C SER A 48 -29.30 -13.70 8.69
N GLY A 49 -30.29 -13.09 8.06
CA GLY A 49 -30.92 -11.84 8.50
C GLY A 49 -32.03 -12.04 9.51
N GLY A 50 -31.72 -12.22 10.79
CA GLY A 50 -32.72 -12.24 11.84
C GLY A 50 -32.20 -12.54 13.24
N ALA A 51 -31.59 -11.55 13.90
CA ALA A 51 -31.54 -11.50 15.37
C ALA A 51 -31.34 -10.05 15.82
N GLU A 52 -32.45 -9.36 16.06
CA GLU A 52 -32.46 -8.13 16.85
C GLU A 52 -32.24 -8.51 18.33
N SER A 53 -31.17 -7.98 18.96
CA SER A 53 -31.01 -8.04 20.40
C SER A 53 -31.15 -6.64 20.99
N ASN A 54 -32.29 -6.44 21.65
CA ASN A 54 -32.55 -5.33 22.56
C ASN A 54 -31.55 -5.37 23.73
N GLY A 55 -30.61 -4.44 23.78
CA GLY A 55 -29.68 -4.21 24.88
C GLY A 55 -30.18 -3.10 25.78
N VAL A 56 -30.57 -3.48 26.99
CA VAL A 56 -30.96 -2.61 28.11
C VAL A 56 -29.79 -1.76 28.57
N ALA A 57 -29.99 -0.44 28.68
CA ALA A 57 -29.02 0.50 29.23
C ALA A 57 -28.82 0.30 30.73
N ALA A 58 -27.56 0.18 31.17
CA ALA A 58 -27.17 0.21 32.59
C ALA A 58 -26.84 1.65 33.04
N PRO A 59 -27.16 2.05 34.29
CA PRO A 59 -26.94 3.40 34.77
C PRO A 59 -25.48 3.67 35.13
N ALA A 60 -25.02 4.89 34.90
CA ALA A 60 -23.69 5.40 35.22
C ALA A 60 -23.48 5.57 36.75
N PRO A 61 -22.28 5.28 37.26
CA PRO A 61 -21.93 5.60 38.65
C PRO A 61 -21.57 7.08 38.81
N THR A 62 -22.24 7.73 39.75
CA THR A 62 -21.95 9.07 40.28
C THR A 62 -20.73 9.03 41.19
N HIS A 63 -19.69 9.81 40.89
CA HIS A 63 -18.56 10.04 41.77
C HIS A 63 -18.73 11.38 42.51
N PRO A 64 -18.41 11.45 43.85
CA PRO A 64 -18.48 12.68 44.59
C PRO A 64 -17.28 13.58 44.37
N ILE A 65 -17.55 14.87 44.32
CA ILE A 65 -16.58 15.97 44.19
C ILE A 65 -15.83 16.14 45.50
N ALA A 66 -14.51 15.97 45.47
CA ALA A 66 -13.63 16.33 46.58
C ALA A 66 -13.08 17.74 46.37
N VAL A 67 -13.33 18.63 47.33
CA VAL A 67 -12.80 20.00 47.39
C VAL A 67 -11.39 19.96 47.97
N SER A 68 -10.42 20.53 47.24
CA SER A 68 -9.04 20.75 47.74
C SER A 68 -8.93 22.08 48.46
N PRO A 69 -8.19 22.14 49.60
CA PRO A 69 -7.79 23.42 50.18
C PRO A 69 -6.50 23.93 49.53
N SER A 70 -6.54 25.24 49.31
CA SER A 70 -5.44 26.11 48.95
C SER A 70 -4.25 26.00 49.91
N SER A 71 -3.02 25.91 49.40
CA SER A 71 -1.83 26.17 50.21
C SER A 71 -0.79 26.99 49.43
N ALA A 72 -0.28 27.92 50.15
CA ALA A 72 0.51 29.12 49.90
C ALA A 72 1.76 28.94 49.01
N ALA A 73 2.09 30.06 48.41
CA ALA A 73 3.27 30.41 47.63
C ALA A 73 4.59 30.18 48.35
N HIS A 74 5.56 29.54 47.70
CA HIS A 74 6.98 29.75 47.87
C HIS A 74 7.61 30.16 46.55
N THR A 75 7.95 31.45 46.45
CA THR A 75 8.75 32.06 45.39
C THR A 75 10.22 31.71 45.67
N THR A 76 10.81 30.84 44.90
CA THR A 76 12.27 30.74 44.73
C THR A 76 12.60 31.21 43.31
N PRO A 77 13.55 32.12 43.11
CA PRO A 77 13.96 32.52 41.76
C PRO A 77 14.77 31.37 41.13
N TYR A 78 14.20 30.75 40.09
CA TYR A 78 14.90 29.80 39.23
C TYR A 78 15.74 30.56 38.22
N PRO A 79 17.04 30.23 38.05
CA PRO A 79 17.84 30.87 37.02
C PRO A 79 17.24 30.49 35.64
N ASP A 80 17.00 31.57 34.89
CA ASP A 80 16.49 31.55 33.51
C ASP A 80 17.51 30.80 32.62
N ALA A 81 17.34 29.48 32.53
CA ALA A 81 17.99 28.72 31.48
C ALA A 81 17.26 29.04 30.18
N SER A 82 17.71 30.05 29.46
CA SER A 82 17.39 30.23 28.05
C SER A 82 17.76 29.01 27.27
N THR A 83 16.86 28.04 27.33
CA THR A 83 16.82 26.95 26.33
C THR A 83 16.38 27.64 25.03
N SER A 84 17.35 28.05 24.24
CA SER A 84 17.13 28.38 22.84
C SER A 84 16.31 27.22 22.23
N PRO A 85 15.10 27.45 21.71
CA PRO A 85 14.39 26.40 21.02
C PRO A 85 15.32 25.96 19.89
N ALA A 86 15.80 24.71 19.96
CA ALA A 86 16.43 24.08 18.81
C ALA A 86 15.46 24.29 17.66
N ALA A 87 15.88 25.07 16.67
CA ALA A 87 15.09 25.37 15.49
C ALA A 87 14.71 24.00 14.90
N SER A 88 13.48 23.61 15.13
CA SER A 88 12.87 22.48 14.42
C SER A 88 13.00 22.85 12.96
N LEU A 89 13.92 22.20 12.26
CA LEU A 89 14.04 22.36 10.81
C LEU A 89 12.65 22.10 10.28
N ALA A 90 12.01 23.14 9.77
CA ALA A 90 10.63 23.06 9.28
C ALA A 90 10.64 22.04 8.15
N GLN A 91 10.11 20.84 8.42
CA GLN A 91 10.00 19.78 7.46
C GLN A 91 9.21 20.30 6.27
N ARG A 92 9.79 20.22 5.09
CA ARG A 92 9.19 20.74 3.87
C ARG A 92 8.77 19.59 2.97
N PRO A 93 7.49 19.49 2.59
CA PRO A 93 7.05 18.51 1.61
C PRO A 93 7.81 18.66 0.29
N LEU A 94 8.34 17.55 -0.20
CA LEU A 94 9.03 17.43 -1.47
C LEU A 94 8.03 17.07 -2.58
N ALA A 95 8.25 17.61 -3.78
CA ALA A 95 7.42 17.28 -4.93
C ALA A 95 7.75 15.87 -5.43
N ILE A 96 6.73 15.05 -5.66
CA ILE A 96 6.84 13.73 -6.28
C ILE A 96 6.54 13.91 -7.78
N ALA A 97 7.50 13.56 -8.65
CA ALA A 97 7.35 13.69 -10.09
C ALA A 97 6.47 12.59 -10.67
N THR A 98 6.70 11.33 -10.28
CA THR A 98 5.87 10.19 -10.68
C THR A 98 5.79 9.14 -9.58
N ILE A 99 4.77 8.27 -9.66
CA ILE A 99 4.57 7.15 -8.75
C ILE A 99 4.22 5.90 -9.53
N ALA A 100 4.75 4.75 -9.11
CA ALA A 100 4.46 3.45 -9.68
C ALA A 100 4.23 2.41 -8.58
N ALA A 101 3.40 1.40 -8.87
CA ALA A 101 3.39 0.19 -8.05
C ALA A 101 4.70 -0.57 -8.27
N PHE A 102 5.18 -1.26 -7.22
CA PHE A 102 6.49 -1.89 -7.21
C PHE A 102 6.41 -3.27 -6.56
N GLY A 103 6.92 -4.28 -7.25
CA GLY A 103 7.05 -5.64 -6.77
C GLY A 103 8.52 -6.10 -6.74
N PRO A 104 8.79 -7.39 -6.46
CA PRO A 104 10.16 -7.92 -6.37
C PRO A 104 10.99 -7.76 -7.66
N ALA A 105 10.33 -7.80 -8.84
CA ALA A 105 10.97 -7.57 -10.14
C ALA A 105 10.91 -6.10 -10.61
N GLY A 106 10.51 -5.17 -9.74
CA GLY A 106 10.43 -3.74 -10.03
C GLY A 106 9.00 -3.28 -10.35
N THR A 107 8.87 -2.29 -11.25
CA THR A 107 7.55 -1.70 -11.56
C THR A 107 6.68 -2.57 -12.48
N SER A 108 7.24 -3.63 -13.06
CA SER A 108 6.52 -4.51 -13.98
C SER A 108 5.57 -5.51 -13.26
N ASP A 109 5.80 -5.78 -11.98
CA ASP A 109 5.04 -6.74 -11.17
C ASP A 109 4.42 -6.14 -9.89
N GLY A 110 4.33 -4.81 -9.84
CA GLY A 110 3.70 -4.12 -8.71
C GLY A 110 2.17 -4.29 -8.69
N ASP A 111 1.61 -4.33 -7.49
CA ASP A 111 0.17 -4.51 -7.26
C ASP A 111 -0.65 -3.29 -7.70
N ASN A 112 -1.74 -3.50 -8.41
CA ASN A 112 -2.73 -2.48 -8.79
C ASN A 112 -2.13 -1.17 -9.35
N PRO A 113 -1.33 -1.23 -10.44
CA PRO A 113 -0.63 -0.06 -10.97
C PRO A 113 -1.56 1.06 -11.48
N GLY A 114 -2.79 0.72 -11.88
CA GLY A 114 -3.76 1.70 -12.41
C GLY A 114 -4.32 2.69 -11.38
N ILE A 115 -4.07 2.48 -10.08
CA ILE A 115 -4.65 3.31 -9.01
C ILE A 115 -3.61 3.96 -8.09
N VAL A 116 -2.32 3.87 -8.42
CA VAL A 116 -1.23 4.42 -7.59
C VAL A 116 -1.31 5.93 -7.39
N SER A 117 -1.84 6.67 -8.35
CA SER A 117 -1.98 8.13 -8.26
C SER A 117 -2.88 8.59 -7.11
N ARG A 118 -3.72 7.71 -6.56
CA ARG A 118 -4.60 8.03 -5.44
C ARG A 118 -3.86 8.49 -4.19
N VAL A 119 -2.64 8.00 -3.94
CA VAL A 119 -1.90 8.32 -2.71
C VAL A 119 -1.26 9.69 -2.70
N VAL A 120 -1.11 10.34 -3.85
CA VAL A 120 -0.57 11.71 -4.00
C VAL A 120 -1.66 12.74 -4.26
N HIS A 121 -2.91 12.30 -4.47
CA HIS A 121 -4.06 13.17 -4.60
C HIS A 121 -4.93 13.03 -3.36
N VAL A 122 -5.27 14.15 -2.73
CA VAL A 122 -6.18 14.14 -1.56
C VAL A 122 -7.55 13.62 -2.01
N GLY A 123 -7.91 12.41 -1.58
CA GLY A 123 -9.16 11.76 -1.93
C GLY A 123 -9.53 10.65 -0.94
N ALA A 124 -10.81 10.22 -1.00
CA ALA A 124 -11.33 9.20 -0.09
C ALA A 124 -10.93 7.75 -0.45
N GLN A 125 -10.32 7.56 -1.62
CA GLN A 125 -10.02 6.21 -2.13
C GLN A 125 -8.53 5.92 -2.01
N PRO A 126 -8.13 4.81 -1.36
CA PRO A 126 -6.73 4.41 -1.24
C PRO A 126 -6.20 3.73 -2.51
N TRP A 127 -4.88 3.64 -2.64
CA TRP A 127 -4.23 2.51 -3.29
C TRP A 127 -4.27 1.31 -2.35
N TYR A 128 -4.42 0.10 -2.88
CA TYR A 128 -4.35 -1.14 -2.12
C TYR A 128 -3.55 -2.20 -2.88
N SER A 129 -2.84 -3.07 -2.13
CA SER A 129 -2.18 -4.24 -2.70
C SER A 129 -3.21 -5.22 -3.26
N LEU A 130 -2.79 -6.26 -3.94
CA LEU A 130 -3.63 -7.46 -4.10
C LEU A 130 -3.89 -8.07 -2.72
N TRP A 131 -4.94 -8.89 -2.62
CA TRP A 131 -5.21 -9.66 -1.40
C TRP A 131 -4.45 -10.99 -1.44
N TYR A 132 -4.01 -11.44 -0.27
CA TYR A 132 -3.21 -12.65 -0.11
C TYR A 132 -3.76 -13.55 0.99
N ALA A 133 -3.49 -14.86 0.89
CA ALA A 133 -3.96 -15.85 1.86
C ALA A 133 -3.19 -15.82 3.20
N SER A 134 -2.05 -15.14 3.26
CA SER A 134 -1.28 -14.94 4.50
C SER A 134 -0.64 -13.56 4.54
N PRO A 135 -0.27 -13.07 5.75
CA PRO A 135 0.37 -11.76 5.89
C PRO A 135 1.72 -11.64 5.17
N GLN A 136 2.39 -12.75 4.87
CA GLN A 136 3.63 -12.83 4.10
C GLN A 136 3.35 -13.13 2.63
N PHE A 137 2.37 -12.43 2.03
CA PHE A 137 2.02 -12.51 0.60
C PHE A 137 1.70 -13.92 0.09
N GLY A 138 1.14 -14.79 0.95
CA GLY A 138 0.88 -16.19 0.60
C GLY A 138 2.14 -16.99 0.24
N ASN A 139 3.33 -16.52 0.62
CA ASN A 139 4.65 -17.02 0.21
C ASN A 139 4.89 -16.97 -1.32
N LEU A 140 4.19 -16.10 -2.03
CA LEU A 140 4.31 -15.94 -3.49
C LEU A 140 5.38 -14.91 -3.85
N GLN A 141 5.61 -13.92 -2.98
CA GLN A 141 6.57 -12.84 -3.18
C GLN A 141 7.11 -12.31 -1.85
N SER A 142 8.22 -11.54 -1.90
CA SER A 142 8.88 -11.00 -0.73
C SER A 142 8.28 -9.69 -0.22
N GLY A 143 7.42 -9.06 -1.00
CA GLY A 143 6.81 -7.79 -0.66
C GLY A 143 6.12 -7.13 -1.84
N THR A 144 5.48 -5.99 -1.57
CA THR A 144 4.90 -5.08 -2.57
C THR A 144 5.05 -3.65 -2.09
N GLY A 145 4.94 -2.67 -2.98
CA GLY A 145 5.11 -1.29 -2.55
C GLY A 145 4.77 -0.23 -3.59
N LEU A 146 5.18 0.98 -3.24
CA LEU A 146 5.02 2.18 -4.06
C LEU A 146 6.37 2.83 -4.26
N LEU A 147 6.82 2.92 -5.50
CA LEU A 147 8.02 3.64 -5.90
C LEU A 147 7.66 5.07 -6.32
N LEU A 148 8.24 6.03 -5.60
CA LEU A 148 8.11 7.46 -5.89
C LEU A 148 9.39 7.93 -6.57
N ASP A 149 9.29 8.43 -7.80
CA ASP A 149 10.38 9.11 -8.49
C ASP A 149 10.27 10.61 -8.18
N MET A 150 11.28 11.15 -7.53
CA MET A 150 11.35 12.57 -7.17
C MET A 150 11.80 13.46 -8.35
N GLY A 151 12.12 12.83 -9.52
CA GLY A 151 12.59 13.53 -10.73
C GLY A 151 14.06 13.96 -10.67
N GLN A 152 14.62 14.09 -9.48
CA GLN A 152 16.02 14.43 -9.21
C GLN A 152 16.44 13.85 -7.87
N THR A 153 17.73 13.81 -7.59
CA THR A 153 18.24 13.44 -6.26
C THR A 153 17.83 14.50 -5.26
N VAL A 154 17.20 14.08 -4.17
CA VAL A 154 16.73 14.91 -3.06
C VAL A 154 17.28 14.39 -1.74
N THR A 155 17.24 15.20 -0.69
CA THR A 155 17.49 14.75 0.69
C THR A 155 16.16 14.45 1.36
N VAL A 156 15.96 13.20 1.79
CA VAL A 156 14.75 12.73 2.48
C VAL A 156 15.05 12.62 3.98
N THR A 157 14.25 13.30 4.80
CA THR A 157 14.34 13.23 6.26
C THR A 157 13.31 12.30 6.85
N ASP A 158 12.10 12.28 6.31
CA ASP A 158 11.03 11.36 6.70
C ASP A 158 9.94 11.22 5.63
N VAL A 159 9.10 10.20 5.81
CA VAL A 159 7.90 10.01 5.02
C VAL A 159 6.71 9.83 5.96
N ARG A 160 5.63 10.56 5.70
CA ARG A 160 4.36 10.43 6.40
C ARG A 160 3.37 9.66 5.54
N LEU A 161 2.78 8.63 6.14
CA LEU A 161 1.81 7.74 5.51
C LEU A 161 0.47 7.81 6.23
N ILE A 162 -0.61 7.67 5.49
CA ILE A 162 -1.92 7.33 6.04
C ILE A 162 -2.29 5.95 5.49
N LEU A 163 -2.26 4.94 6.35
CA LEU A 163 -2.64 3.56 6.07
C LEU A 163 -4.10 3.30 6.46
N GLY A 164 -4.63 2.15 6.07
CA GLY A 164 -5.90 1.64 6.59
C GLY A 164 -5.85 1.39 8.10
N HIS A 165 -7.02 1.18 8.72
CA HIS A 165 -7.15 1.04 10.18
C HIS A 165 -6.72 -0.33 10.71
N ALA A 166 -6.63 -1.35 9.86
CA ALA A 166 -6.23 -2.70 10.28
C ALA A 166 -4.74 -2.71 10.67
N VAL A 167 -4.47 -3.14 11.90
CA VAL A 167 -3.12 -3.24 12.48
C VAL A 167 -2.40 -4.46 11.92
N GLY A 168 -1.10 -4.33 11.64
CA GLY A 168 -0.28 -5.48 11.25
C GLY A 168 0.55 -5.29 9.97
N ALA A 169 0.59 -4.08 9.40
CA ALA A 169 1.50 -3.79 8.29
C ALA A 169 2.93 -3.63 8.81
N ASP A 170 3.90 -4.27 8.12
CA ASP A 170 5.32 -3.93 8.27
C ASP A 170 5.75 -3.20 6.99
N VAL A 171 6.40 -2.06 7.16
CA VAL A 171 6.81 -1.19 6.05
C VAL A 171 8.23 -0.69 6.25
N GLU A 172 9.00 -0.66 5.17
CA GLU A 172 10.33 -0.09 5.09
C GLU A 172 10.30 1.15 4.19
N LEU A 173 10.98 2.20 4.61
CA LEU A 173 11.35 3.32 3.77
C LEU A 173 12.73 3.03 3.18
N ARG A 174 12.84 3.06 1.87
CA ARG A 174 14.07 2.82 1.13
C ARG A 174 14.35 3.99 0.21
N VAL A 175 15.60 4.42 0.11
CA VAL A 175 16.00 5.60 -0.68
C VAL A 175 17.29 5.30 -1.46
N GLY A 176 17.36 5.72 -2.74
CA GLY A 176 18.53 5.55 -3.58
C GLY A 176 18.35 6.17 -4.97
N ASP A 177 19.35 6.00 -5.83
CA ASP A 177 19.38 6.59 -7.17
C ASP A 177 19.03 5.61 -8.30
N SER A 178 18.68 4.36 -7.95
CA SER A 178 18.27 3.30 -8.87
C SER A 178 16.87 2.79 -8.54
N ALA A 179 16.11 2.40 -9.55
CA ALA A 179 14.77 1.84 -9.37
C ALA A 179 14.77 0.31 -9.17
N PHE A 180 15.90 -0.29 -8.76
CA PHE A 180 15.99 -1.70 -8.43
C PHE A 180 15.99 -1.92 -6.92
N LEU A 181 15.24 -2.90 -6.43
CA LEU A 181 15.09 -3.16 -4.99
C LEU A 181 16.43 -3.37 -4.27
N ALA A 182 17.39 -4.03 -4.92
CA ALA A 182 18.71 -4.30 -4.36
C ALA A 182 19.56 -3.03 -4.14
N ASP A 183 19.29 -1.98 -4.93
CA ASP A 183 20.02 -0.71 -4.88
C ASP A 183 19.33 0.34 -3.99
N LEU A 184 18.21 -0.03 -3.36
CA LEU A 184 17.44 0.82 -2.46
C LEU A 184 17.62 0.33 -1.01
N PRO A 185 18.66 0.77 -0.28
CA PRO A 185 18.86 0.37 1.11
C PRO A 185 17.71 0.89 2.00
N PRO A 186 17.29 0.12 3.02
CA PRO A 186 16.34 0.59 4.00
C PRO A 186 16.97 1.68 4.88
N VAL A 187 16.24 2.80 5.06
CA VAL A 187 16.67 3.95 5.86
C VAL A 187 15.80 4.16 7.10
N ALA A 188 14.60 3.59 7.10
CA ALA A 188 13.71 3.50 8.25
C ALA A 188 12.75 2.32 8.07
N SER A 189 12.17 1.85 9.17
CA SER A 189 11.14 0.81 9.16
C SER A 189 10.16 0.98 10.30
N ALA A 190 8.95 0.43 10.14
CA ALA A 190 7.96 0.31 11.19
C ALA A 190 7.21 -1.02 11.05
N SER A 191 6.92 -1.67 12.17
CA SER A 191 6.27 -2.98 12.20
C SER A 191 4.95 -2.94 12.95
N GLY A 192 3.98 -3.74 12.49
CA GLY A 192 2.66 -3.86 13.10
C GLY A 192 1.83 -2.57 13.04
N VAL A 193 2.08 -1.69 12.07
CA VAL A 193 1.50 -0.35 12.02
C VAL A 193 0.15 -0.29 11.30
N SER A 194 -0.58 0.82 11.54
CA SER A 194 -1.84 1.19 10.88
C SER A 194 -2.10 2.70 11.03
N GLY A 195 -3.06 3.25 10.30
CA GLY A 195 -3.44 4.66 10.40
C GLY A 195 -2.31 5.61 10.02
N THR A 196 -2.07 6.64 10.83
CA THR A 196 -0.99 7.61 10.55
C THR A 196 0.35 7.05 11.00
N VAL A 197 1.29 6.93 10.08
CA VAL A 197 2.65 6.41 10.28
C VAL A 197 3.66 7.45 9.82
N ARG A 198 4.72 7.64 10.60
CA ARG A 198 5.88 8.43 10.21
C ARG A 198 7.13 7.55 10.21
N LEU A 199 7.79 7.49 9.07
CA LEU A 199 9.06 6.79 8.85
C LEU A 199 10.16 7.84 8.80
N ALA A 200 10.78 8.13 9.95
CA ALA A 200 11.88 9.07 10.06
C ALA A 200 13.21 8.34 9.79
N ALA A 201 13.97 8.82 8.80
CA ALA A 201 15.31 8.30 8.55
C ALA A 201 16.23 8.62 9.74
N THR A 202 17.03 7.65 10.17
CA THR A 202 17.99 7.84 11.28
C THR A 202 19.01 8.94 10.94
N THR A 203 19.38 9.01 9.69
CA THR A 203 20.16 10.10 9.08
C THR A 203 19.50 10.51 7.77
N PRO A 204 19.50 11.81 7.38
CA PRO A 204 18.96 12.22 6.10
C PRO A 204 19.54 11.38 4.96
N ALA A 205 18.67 10.79 4.14
CA ALA A 205 19.06 9.92 3.04
C ALA A 205 18.96 10.67 1.71
N GLN A 206 19.94 10.48 0.82
CA GLN A 206 19.93 11.09 -0.50
C GLN A 206 19.58 10.06 -1.57
N GLY A 207 18.73 10.44 -2.52
CA GLY A 207 18.36 9.62 -3.65
C GLY A 207 17.24 10.24 -4.48
N ARG A 208 17.13 9.77 -5.72
CA ARG A 208 16.04 10.13 -6.63
C ARG A 208 14.78 9.32 -6.36
N TYR A 209 14.95 8.06 -5.96
CA TYR A 209 13.83 7.14 -5.75
C TYR A 209 13.59 6.91 -4.26
N VAL A 210 12.33 7.00 -3.88
CA VAL A 210 11.82 6.70 -2.54
C VAL A 210 10.86 5.53 -2.67
N LEU A 211 11.15 4.41 -2.04
CA LEU A 211 10.32 3.20 -2.07
C LEU A 211 9.70 2.96 -0.69
N LEU A 212 8.39 2.84 -0.67
CA LEU A 212 7.63 2.31 0.44
C LEU A 212 7.43 0.81 0.20
N TRP A 213 8.17 -0.01 0.93
CA TRP A 213 8.21 -1.44 0.73
C TRP A 213 7.51 -2.17 1.89
N PHE A 214 6.36 -2.77 1.61
CA PHE A 214 5.62 -3.57 2.58
C PHE A 214 6.16 -4.99 2.57
N THR A 215 6.57 -5.49 3.74
CA THR A 215 7.07 -6.86 3.94
C THR A 215 6.06 -7.74 4.66
N ARG A 216 5.00 -7.15 5.23
CA ARG A 216 3.88 -7.83 5.85
C ARG A 216 2.59 -7.05 5.65
N LEU A 217 1.49 -7.77 5.45
CA LEU A 217 0.17 -7.20 5.23
C LEU A 217 -0.72 -7.34 6.47
N PRO A 218 -1.56 -6.34 6.78
CA PRO A 218 -2.58 -6.45 7.81
C PRO A 218 -3.76 -7.30 7.32
N PRO A 219 -4.58 -7.87 8.25
CA PRO A 219 -5.80 -8.58 7.87
C PRO A 219 -6.84 -7.60 7.29
N ASP A 220 -7.61 -8.04 6.29
CA ASP A 220 -8.68 -7.26 5.68
C ASP A 220 -10.06 -7.42 6.37
N GLY A 221 -10.14 -8.29 7.37
CA GLY A 221 -11.37 -8.63 8.09
C GLY A 221 -12.26 -9.66 7.38
N GLN A 222 -11.86 -10.13 6.19
CA GLN A 222 -12.58 -11.14 5.40
C GLN A 222 -11.81 -12.46 5.25
N GLY A 223 -10.75 -12.62 6.03
CA GLY A 223 -9.89 -13.81 6.01
C GLY A 223 -8.71 -13.73 5.06
N HIS A 224 -8.46 -12.55 4.48
CA HIS A 224 -7.31 -12.28 3.64
C HIS A 224 -6.44 -11.16 4.24
N TYR A 225 -5.35 -10.83 3.56
CA TYR A 225 -4.37 -9.83 3.97
C TYR A 225 -4.13 -8.86 2.83
N GLN A 226 -4.28 -7.56 3.12
CA GLN A 226 -4.17 -6.49 2.14
C GLN A 226 -3.80 -5.18 2.84
N VAL A 227 -2.86 -4.43 2.30
CA VAL A 227 -2.56 -3.08 2.78
C VAL A 227 -3.29 -2.05 1.94
N SER A 228 -3.78 -0.98 2.60
CA SER A 228 -4.37 0.20 1.94
C SER A 228 -3.56 1.42 2.31
N VAL A 229 -3.21 2.26 1.32
CA VAL A 229 -2.47 3.52 1.49
C VAL A 229 -3.33 4.66 0.95
N TYR A 230 -3.70 5.60 1.83
CA TYR A 230 -4.54 6.76 1.51
C TYR A 230 -3.72 7.99 1.11
N SER A 231 -2.55 8.15 1.72
CA SER A 231 -1.71 9.32 1.47
C SER A 231 -0.24 9.02 1.73
N VAL A 232 0.61 9.66 0.94
CA VAL A 232 2.07 9.67 1.10
C VAL A 232 2.56 11.10 0.97
N VAL A 233 3.37 11.54 1.92
CA VAL A 233 4.08 12.82 1.89
C VAL A 233 5.54 12.54 2.21
N VAL A 234 6.44 13.00 1.36
CA VAL A 234 7.89 12.92 1.54
C VAL A 234 8.38 14.28 2.02
N ASP A 235 9.15 14.30 3.08
CA ASP A 235 9.71 15.53 3.67
C ASP A 235 11.25 15.54 3.59
N GLY A 236 11.81 16.74 3.37
CA GLY A 236 13.25 16.98 3.28
C GLY A 236 13.73 18.21 4.03
#